data_ab04faa235c0256e859e28fb278fcacf
#
_entry.id   ab04faa235c0256e859e28fb278fcacf
#
_cell.length_a   1.000
_cell.length_b   1.000
_cell.length_c   1.000
_cell.angle_alpha   90.00
_cell.angle_beta   90.00
_cell.angle_gamma   90.00
#
_symmetry.space_group_name_H-M   'P 1'
#
loop_
_entity.id
_entity.type
_entity.pdbx_description
1 polymer ?
#
loop_
_entity_poly.entity_id
_entity_poly.type
_entity_poly.pdbx_seq_one_letter_code
_entity_poly.pdbx_strand_id
1 'polypeptide(L)'
;MEEEVVRSESSFAAGRADAPVMVQIRNLQFTYPGIDGRSPPGSRPLIDDFSLTLHAGDRCLLVGSNGAGKTTILKILGGKLMVDPDMVLIMGSSAFHDTGLTSSGVLSYLGGEWKRDIAFAGFEVSIQMDISAEKMIYGVSGVDPRRRDELIKVLDIDLSWRMHKASDGQRRRVQICMGLLRSFKVLLLDEITVDLDVLVRADLLKYLRKECEERGAAIIYATHIFDGLEDWPSHIVYVAHGKLQLFLPLPKVKEMSNLSLMRTVECWLRKEKEDRRIRQQRKGSGLSVFETAADDSPVIEAPGRILNNGWAAGRLHSTVAGPNNYKGTLMYKVKISR
;
A
#
# COMPACT_ATOMS: atom_id res chain seq x y z
N MET A 1 41.86 12.45 0.15
CA MET A 1 40.55 12.01 0.75
C MET A 1 39.35 12.63 0.07
N GLU A 2 39.33 13.92 -0.23
CA GLU A 2 38.19 14.54 -0.98
C GLU A 2 38.07 14.09 -2.45
N GLU A 3 39.20 13.86 -3.13
CA GLU A 3 39.17 13.36 -4.53
C GLU A 3 38.71 11.89 -4.68
N GLU A 4 38.92 11.04 -3.67
CA GLU A 4 38.47 9.64 -3.68
C GLU A 4 36.97 9.55 -3.41
N VAL A 5 36.40 10.43 -2.59
CA VAL A 5 34.97 10.53 -2.33
C VAL A 5 34.24 11.02 -3.58
N VAL A 6 34.75 12.04 -4.28
CA VAL A 6 34.17 12.55 -5.53
C VAL A 6 34.23 11.53 -6.68
N ARG A 7 35.28 10.70 -6.74
CA ARG A 7 35.36 9.60 -7.71
C ARG A 7 34.39 8.45 -7.41
N SER A 8 34.17 8.13 -6.15
CA SER A 8 33.18 7.11 -5.77
C SER A 8 31.73 7.58 -6.03
N GLU A 9 31.45 8.86 -5.83
CA GLU A 9 30.14 9.46 -6.14
C GLU A 9 29.87 9.48 -7.66
N SER A 10 30.87 9.81 -8.48
CA SER A 10 30.72 9.83 -9.93
C SER A 10 30.57 8.43 -10.53
N SER A 11 31.21 7.40 -9.97
CA SER A 11 31.08 6.03 -10.45
C SER A 11 29.74 5.40 -10.03
N PHE A 12 29.20 5.75 -8.87
CA PHE A 12 27.89 5.29 -8.40
C PHE A 12 26.72 5.95 -9.17
N ALA A 13 26.89 7.23 -9.56
CA ALA A 13 25.93 7.95 -10.40
C ALA A 13 26.01 7.51 -11.87
N ALA A 14 27.20 7.27 -12.41
CA ALA A 14 27.41 6.87 -13.80
C ALA A 14 26.88 5.45 -14.09
N GLY A 15 27.04 4.50 -13.17
CA GLY A 15 26.49 3.14 -13.34
C GLY A 15 24.97 3.03 -13.25
N ARG A 16 24.28 4.09 -12.76
CA ARG A 16 22.81 4.15 -12.66
C ARG A 16 22.15 4.82 -13.86
N ALA A 17 22.84 5.68 -14.58
CA ALA A 17 22.30 6.36 -15.76
C ALA A 17 21.93 5.38 -16.89
N ASP A 18 22.57 4.20 -16.92
CA ASP A 18 22.31 3.13 -17.91
C ASP A 18 21.32 2.07 -17.44
N ALA A 19 20.89 2.06 -16.15
CA ALA A 19 19.95 1.07 -15.66
C ALA A 19 18.54 1.33 -16.23
N PRO A 20 17.82 0.27 -16.69
CA PRO A 20 16.50 0.46 -17.29
C PRO A 20 15.50 1.04 -16.29
N VAL A 21 14.64 1.94 -16.76
CA VAL A 21 13.55 2.50 -15.99
C VAL A 21 12.48 1.43 -15.78
N MET A 22 12.20 1.12 -14.54
CA MET A 22 11.23 0.11 -14.14
C MET A 22 9.87 0.71 -13.77
N VAL A 23 9.87 1.86 -13.11
CA VAL A 23 8.67 2.57 -12.71
C VAL A 23 8.83 4.05 -13.05
N GLN A 24 7.86 4.62 -13.73
CA GLN A 24 7.82 6.04 -14.03
C GLN A 24 6.44 6.62 -13.71
N ILE A 25 6.42 7.61 -12.82
CA ILE A 25 5.23 8.38 -12.47
C ILE A 25 5.48 9.83 -12.89
N ARG A 26 4.54 10.42 -13.61
CA ARG A 26 4.62 11.79 -14.14
C ARG A 26 3.41 12.60 -13.68
N ASN A 27 3.63 13.61 -12.85
CA ASN A 27 2.62 14.59 -12.41
C ASN A 27 1.29 13.94 -12.03
N LEU A 28 1.35 12.79 -11.32
CA LEU A 28 0.18 12.02 -10.97
C LEU A 28 -0.74 12.85 -10.09
N GLN A 29 -1.98 13.00 -10.55
CA GLN A 29 -3.10 13.53 -9.78
C GLN A 29 -4.18 12.46 -9.67
N PHE A 30 -4.73 12.28 -8.47
CA PHE A 30 -5.78 11.29 -8.25
C PHE A 30 -6.76 11.73 -7.19
N THR A 31 -8.05 11.58 -7.52
CA THR A 31 -9.18 11.74 -6.60
C THR A 31 -10.07 10.51 -6.72
N TYR A 32 -10.50 9.93 -5.60
CA TYR A 32 -11.45 8.83 -5.67
C TYR A 32 -12.76 9.31 -6.32
N PRO A 33 -13.29 8.60 -7.32
CA PRO A 33 -14.56 8.93 -7.92
C PRO A 33 -15.71 8.80 -6.90
N GLY A 34 -16.70 9.64 -7.02
CA GLY A 34 -17.96 9.51 -6.29
C GLY A 34 -18.83 8.36 -6.83
N ILE A 35 -20.06 8.27 -6.33
CA ILE A 35 -21.02 7.22 -6.73
C ILE A 35 -21.38 7.32 -8.23
N ASP A 36 -21.32 8.52 -8.77
CA ASP A 36 -21.57 8.83 -10.20
C ASP A 36 -20.35 8.57 -11.10
N GLY A 37 -19.25 8.04 -10.55
CA GLY A 37 -18.02 7.79 -11.28
C GLY A 37 -17.19 9.04 -11.56
N ARG A 38 -17.61 10.23 -11.10
CA ARG A 38 -16.92 11.49 -11.28
C ARG A 38 -16.34 11.99 -9.96
N SER A 39 -15.26 12.76 -10.05
CA SER A 39 -14.73 13.42 -8.85
C SER A 39 -15.72 14.47 -8.35
N PRO A 40 -16.04 14.53 -7.05
CA PRO A 40 -16.94 15.52 -6.51
C PRO A 40 -16.45 16.94 -6.83
N PRO A 41 -17.34 17.87 -7.26
CA PRO A 41 -16.95 19.24 -7.56
C PRO A 41 -16.24 19.88 -6.34
N GLY A 42 -15.10 20.55 -6.58
CA GLY A 42 -14.32 21.20 -5.51
C GLY A 42 -13.56 20.25 -4.57
N SER A 43 -13.57 18.92 -4.83
CA SER A 43 -12.76 17.98 -4.05
C SER A 43 -11.27 18.21 -4.32
N ARG A 44 -10.48 18.22 -3.24
CA ARG A 44 -9.03 18.26 -3.37
C ARG A 44 -8.51 16.88 -3.78
N PRO A 45 -7.52 16.80 -4.68
CA PRO A 45 -6.93 15.53 -5.02
C PRO A 45 -6.30 14.87 -3.78
N LEU A 46 -6.45 13.55 -3.69
CA LEU A 46 -5.77 12.76 -2.66
C LEU A 46 -4.28 12.65 -2.94
N ILE A 47 -3.93 12.50 -4.21
CA ILE A 47 -2.56 12.58 -4.73
C ILE A 47 -2.50 13.81 -5.64
N ASP A 48 -1.50 14.66 -5.48
CA ASP A 48 -1.38 15.92 -6.17
C ASP A 48 0.08 16.17 -6.59
N ASP A 49 0.30 16.20 -7.90
CA ASP A 49 1.61 16.44 -8.53
C ASP A 49 2.72 15.51 -8.00
N PHE A 50 2.46 14.20 -8.06
CA PHE A 50 3.42 13.20 -7.61
C PHE A 50 4.20 12.65 -8.80
N SER A 51 5.52 12.84 -8.79
CA SER A 51 6.43 12.35 -9.84
C SER A 51 7.56 11.54 -9.22
N LEU A 52 7.85 10.35 -9.80
CA LEU A 52 8.86 9.43 -9.29
C LEU A 52 9.40 8.57 -10.43
N THR A 53 10.71 8.33 -10.46
CA THR A 53 11.33 7.38 -11.39
C THR A 53 12.20 6.40 -10.60
N LEU A 54 12.01 5.09 -10.83
CA LEU A 54 12.81 4.03 -10.24
C LEU A 54 13.42 3.17 -11.34
N HIS A 55 14.64 2.71 -11.08
CA HIS A 55 15.43 1.89 -11.99
C HIS A 55 15.54 0.46 -11.49
N ALA A 56 16.06 -0.41 -12.37
CA ALA A 56 16.35 -1.80 -12.01
C ALA A 56 17.28 -1.86 -10.78
N GLY A 57 16.95 -2.74 -9.83
CA GLY A 57 17.70 -2.91 -8.59
C GLY A 57 17.30 -1.95 -7.46
N ASP A 58 16.42 -0.98 -7.69
CA ASP A 58 15.99 -0.04 -6.66
C ASP A 58 15.09 -0.69 -5.63
N ARG A 59 15.37 -0.40 -4.36
CA ARG A 59 14.55 -0.75 -3.19
C ARG A 59 14.05 0.55 -2.57
N CYS A 60 12.84 0.92 -2.92
CA CYS A 60 12.22 2.17 -2.48
C CYS A 60 11.37 1.94 -1.23
N LEU A 61 11.68 2.61 -0.13
CA LEU A 61 10.84 2.65 1.06
C LEU A 61 9.90 3.85 1.00
N LEU A 62 8.60 3.58 0.90
CA LEU A 62 7.54 4.59 0.84
C LEU A 62 7.02 4.87 2.25
N VAL A 63 7.33 6.04 2.78
CA VAL A 63 6.98 6.46 4.13
C VAL A 63 6.03 7.67 4.13
N GLY A 64 5.24 7.81 5.18
CA GLY A 64 4.28 8.92 5.34
C GLY A 64 3.22 8.58 6.39
N SER A 65 2.50 9.59 6.84
CA SER A 65 1.42 9.42 7.82
C SER A 65 0.26 8.56 7.29
N ASN A 66 -0.59 8.07 8.19
CA ASN A 66 -1.82 7.40 7.79
C ASN A 66 -2.71 8.39 7.03
N GLY A 67 -3.21 7.95 5.86
CA GLY A 67 -3.97 8.81 4.96
C GLY A 67 -3.13 9.70 4.03
N ALA A 68 -1.78 9.60 4.04
CA ALA A 68 -0.91 10.35 3.12
C ALA A 68 -1.03 9.91 1.65
N GLY A 69 -1.68 8.77 1.36
CA GLY A 69 -1.89 8.26 0.00
C GLY A 69 -1.01 7.07 -0.38
N LYS A 70 -0.20 6.51 0.52
CA LYS A 70 0.73 5.39 0.22
C LYS A 70 0.04 4.19 -0.46
N THR A 71 -0.98 3.64 0.17
CA THR A 71 -1.78 2.53 -0.38
C THR A 71 -2.43 2.89 -1.72
N THR A 72 -2.88 4.13 -1.89
CA THR A 72 -3.47 4.61 -3.14
C THR A 72 -2.43 4.65 -4.26
N ILE A 73 -1.24 5.18 -3.98
CA ILE A 73 -0.11 5.17 -4.93
C ILE A 73 0.23 3.73 -5.33
N LEU A 74 0.36 2.81 -4.37
CA LEU A 74 0.65 1.41 -4.66
C LEU A 74 -0.46 0.73 -5.46
N LYS A 75 -1.73 1.05 -5.19
CA LYS A 75 -2.87 0.52 -5.98
C LYS A 75 -2.89 1.05 -7.41
N ILE A 76 -2.53 2.31 -7.63
CA ILE A 76 -2.40 2.90 -8.97
C ILE A 76 -1.27 2.22 -9.72
N LEU A 77 -0.08 2.10 -9.11
CA LEU A 77 1.07 1.39 -9.67
C LEU A 77 0.77 -0.08 -9.97
N GLY A 78 -0.03 -0.73 -9.13
CA GLY A 78 -0.48 -2.11 -9.30
C GLY A 78 -1.62 -2.30 -10.31
N GLY A 79 -1.99 -1.25 -11.07
CA GLY A 79 -3.05 -1.30 -12.06
C GLY A 79 -4.45 -1.56 -11.48
N LYS A 80 -4.68 -1.24 -10.19
CA LYS A 80 -5.98 -1.44 -9.52
C LYS A 80 -6.87 -0.21 -9.52
N LEU A 81 -6.31 0.94 -9.83
CA LEU A 81 -7.02 2.23 -9.94
C LEU A 81 -6.62 2.87 -11.26
N MET A 82 -7.64 3.33 -12.00
CA MET A 82 -7.46 3.93 -13.30
C MET A 82 -6.95 5.36 -13.17
N VAL A 83 -5.94 5.68 -13.96
CA VAL A 83 -5.41 7.03 -14.20
C VAL A 83 -5.12 7.15 -15.69
N ASP A 84 -4.79 8.36 -16.15
CA ASP A 84 -4.41 8.56 -17.56
C ASP A 84 -3.22 7.66 -17.93
N PRO A 85 -3.23 7.07 -19.14
CA PRO A 85 -2.27 6.04 -19.55
C PRO A 85 -0.80 6.45 -19.40
N ASP A 86 -0.49 7.73 -19.64
CA ASP A 86 0.88 8.26 -19.66
C ASP A 86 1.38 8.70 -18.27
N MET A 87 0.49 8.78 -17.28
CA MET A 87 0.87 9.21 -15.92
C MET A 87 1.67 8.15 -15.17
N VAL A 88 1.37 6.86 -15.41
CA VAL A 88 2.01 5.76 -14.67
C VAL A 88 2.41 4.65 -15.62
N LEU A 89 3.72 4.52 -15.80
CA LEU A 89 4.32 3.53 -16.67
C LEU A 89 5.16 2.53 -15.85
N ILE A 90 4.95 1.26 -16.11
CA ILE A 90 5.76 0.14 -15.62
C ILE A 90 6.50 -0.45 -16.82
N MET A 91 7.83 -0.34 -16.82
CA MET A 91 8.67 -0.77 -17.95
C MET A 91 8.19 -0.21 -19.31
N GLY A 92 7.71 1.05 -19.30
CA GLY A 92 7.21 1.72 -20.50
C GLY A 92 5.75 1.45 -20.86
N SER A 93 5.07 0.49 -20.19
CA SER A 93 3.66 0.17 -20.43
C SER A 93 2.76 0.77 -19.35
N SER A 94 1.53 1.16 -19.72
CA SER A 94 0.56 1.70 -18.78
C SER A 94 0.16 0.67 -17.71
N ALA A 95 0.32 1.00 -16.44
CA ALA A 95 0.05 0.09 -15.33
C ALA A 95 -1.39 -0.44 -15.29
N PHE A 96 -2.38 0.37 -15.65
CA PHE A 96 -3.79 -0.02 -15.64
C PHE A 96 -4.25 -0.65 -16.95
N HIS A 97 -3.83 -0.10 -18.10
CA HIS A 97 -4.36 -0.49 -19.40
C HIS A 97 -3.66 -1.73 -19.99
N ASP A 98 -2.42 -2.00 -19.59
CA ASP A 98 -1.68 -3.19 -20.01
C ASP A 98 -1.82 -4.31 -18.97
N THR A 99 -2.88 -5.11 -19.11
CA THR A 99 -3.11 -6.27 -18.24
C THR A 99 -2.04 -7.37 -18.38
N GLY A 100 -1.24 -7.33 -19.45
CA GLY A 100 -0.10 -8.20 -19.66
C GLY A 100 0.93 -8.11 -18.52
N LEU A 101 1.14 -6.93 -17.95
CA LEU A 101 2.06 -6.71 -16.84
C LEU A 101 1.74 -7.58 -15.61
N THR A 102 0.47 -7.67 -15.25
CA THR A 102 0.02 -8.44 -14.07
C THR A 102 -0.17 -9.91 -14.41
N SER A 103 -0.72 -10.25 -15.58
CA SER A 103 -0.97 -11.64 -15.97
C SER A 103 0.32 -12.44 -16.21
N SER A 104 1.37 -11.80 -16.73
CA SER A 104 2.71 -12.42 -16.89
C SER A 104 3.47 -12.57 -15.56
N GLY A 105 3.06 -11.84 -14.50
CA GLY A 105 3.78 -11.78 -13.23
C GLY A 105 4.90 -10.74 -13.19
N VAL A 106 5.15 -10.01 -14.28
CA VAL A 106 6.17 -8.94 -14.34
C VAL A 106 5.93 -7.88 -13.26
N LEU A 107 4.66 -7.49 -13.08
CA LEU A 107 4.20 -6.62 -12.01
C LEU A 107 3.44 -7.43 -10.96
N SER A 108 3.92 -7.41 -9.71
CA SER A 108 3.27 -8.06 -8.58
C SER A 108 2.92 -7.06 -7.49
N TYR A 109 1.70 -7.16 -6.97
CA TYR A 109 1.22 -6.35 -5.84
C TYR A 109 0.82 -7.26 -4.69
N LEU A 110 1.48 -7.09 -3.56
CA LEU A 110 1.16 -7.76 -2.31
C LEU A 110 0.73 -6.72 -1.28
N GLY A 111 -0.47 -6.80 -0.81
CA GLY A 111 -0.99 -5.86 0.19
C GLY A 111 -2.41 -6.17 0.60
N GLY A 112 -2.83 -5.49 1.67
CA GLY A 112 -4.14 -5.67 2.24
C GLY A 112 -4.28 -6.93 3.09
N GLU A 113 -5.32 -6.97 3.88
CA GLU A 113 -5.72 -8.18 4.58
C GLU A 113 -6.12 -9.25 3.57
N TRP A 114 -5.65 -10.46 3.76
CA TRP A 114 -6.24 -11.61 3.11
C TRP A 114 -7.63 -11.77 3.72
N LYS A 115 -8.63 -11.19 3.06
CA LYS A 115 -10.01 -11.33 3.51
C LYS A 115 -10.31 -12.81 3.64
N ARG A 116 -10.93 -13.20 4.74
CA ARG A 116 -11.35 -14.59 4.97
C ARG A 116 -12.26 -15.13 3.87
N ASP A 117 -12.78 -14.23 3.03
CA ASP A 117 -13.61 -14.48 1.88
C ASP A 117 -12.82 -14.21 0.60
N ILE A 118 -11.91 -15.12 0.22
CA ILE A 118 -11.25 -15.02 -1.08
C ILE A 118 -12.20 -15.61 -2.12
N ALA A 119 -12.73 -14.75 -2.98
CA ALA A 119 -13.28 -15.16 -4.25
C ALA A 119 -12.13 -15.67 -5.14
N PHE A 120 -11.94 -16.97 -5.21
CA PHE A 120 -11.10 -17.59 -6.22
C PHE A 120 -11.88 -17.59 -7.53
N ALA A 121 -11.41 -16.83 -8.53
CA ALA A 121 -11.99 -16.81 -9.89
C ALA A 121 -13.51 -16.55 -9.96
N GLY A 122 -14.04 -15.61 -9.15
CA GLY A 122 -15.46 -15.25 -9.20
C GLY A 122 -16.40 -16.16 -8.40
N PHE A 123 -15.87 -17.17 -7.72
CA PHE A 123 -16.61 -17.95 -6.74
C PHE A 123 -16.21 -17.51 -5.33
N GLU A 124 -17.17 -17.16 -4.49
CA GLU A 124 -16.98 -17.00 -3.03
C GLU A 124 -16.68 -18.38 -2.43
N VAL A 125 -15.46 -18.83 -2.55
CA VAL A 125 -14.98 -20.00 -1.82
C VAL A 125 -14.63 -19.50 -0.44
N SER A 126 -15.53 -19.68 0.51
CA SER A 126 -15.22 -19.44 1.92
C SER A 126 -13.98 -20.27 2.28
N ILE A 127 -13.04 -19.71 3.04
CA ILE A 127 -11.84 -20.41 3.56
C ILE A 127 -12.25 -21.55 4.54
N GLN A 128 -13.49 -21.85 4.66
CA GLN A 128 -14.01 -23.05 5.34
C GLN A 128 -13.61 -24.34 4.61
N MET A 129 -13.10 -24.27 3.36
CA MET A 129 -12.54 -25.44 2.70
C MET A 129 -11.23 -25.86 3.38
N ASP A 130 -11.16 -27.13 3.70
CA ASP A 130 -9.97 -27.78 4.30
C ASP A 130 -8.83 -27.91 3.27
N ILE A 131 -8.18 -26.80 2.95
CA ILE A 131 -7.07 -26.75 1.99
C ILE A 131 -5.77 -26.66 2.78
N SER A 132 -4.77 -27.50 2.43
CA SER A 132 -3.42 -27.41 2.99
C SER A 132 -2.60 -26.31 2.31
N ALA A 133 -1.61 -25.76 3.02
CA ALA A 133 -0.61 -24.87 2.48
C ALA A 133 0.09 -25.48 1.26
N GLU A 134 0.38 -26.79 1.31
CA GLU A 134 0.94 -27.56 0.20
C GLU A 134 0.08 -27.41 -1.06
N LYS A 135 -1.20 -27.74 -0.99
CA LYS A 135 -2.10 -27.66 -2.15
C LYS A 135 -2.18 -26.24 -2.72
N MET A 136 -2.14 -25.21 -1.87
CA MET A 136 -2.16 -23.82 -2.32
C MET A 136 -0.86 -23.45 -3.06
N ILE A 137 0.29 -23.78 -2.49
CA ILE A 137 1.60 -23.40 -3.02
C ILE A 137 1.92 -24.20 -4.29
N TYR A 138 1.69 -25.51 -4.27
CA TYR A 138 1.95 -26.38 -5.45
C TYR A 138 0.86 -26.28 -6.53
N GLY A 139 -0.32 -25.77 -6.20
CA GLY A 139 -1.38 -25.49 -7.16
C GLY A 139 -1.08 -24.33 -8.13
N VAL A 140 -0.09 -23.49 -7.83
CA VAL A 140 0.32 -22.40 -8.72
C VAL A 140 1.17 -22.97 -9.85
N SER A 141 0.66 -22.89 -11.09
CA SER A 141 1.35 -23.39 -12.29
C SER A 141 2.48 -22.47 -12.76
N GLY A 142 3.47 -23.04 -13.48
CA GLY A 142 4.56 -22.27 -14.10
C GLY A 142 5.59 -21.70 -13.12
N VAL A 143 5.73 -22.32 -11.95
CA VAL A 143 6.68 -21.91 -10.91
C VAL A 143 7.95 -22.72 -10.98
N ASP A 144 9.12 -22.06 -10.89
CA ASP A 144 10.40 -22.72 -10.73
C ASP A 144 10.43 -23.47 -9.36
N PRO A 145 10.67 -24.79 -9.36
CA PRO A 145 10.73 -25.58 -8.13
C PRO A 145 11.76 -25.05 -7.13
N ARG A 146 12.93 -24.61 -7.59
CA ARG A 146 14.00 -24.07 -6.73
C ARG A 146 13.54 -22.81 -6.01
N ARG A 147 12.85 -21.92 -6.74
CA ARG A 147 12.28 -20.70 -6.16
C ARG A 147 11.20 -21.02 -5.13
N ARG A 148 10.35 -22.01 -5.40
CA ARG A 148 9.32 -22.47 -4.47
C ARG A 148 9.92 -22.97 -3.17
N ASP A 149 10.90 -23.86 -3.27
CA ASP A 149 11.56 -24.46 -2.09
C ASP A 149 12.31 -23.40 -1.27
N GLU A 150 12.98 -22.45 -1.94
CA GLU A 150 13.63 -21.31 -1.29
C GLU A 150 12.61 -20.45 -0.51
N LEU A 151 11.46 -20.12 -1.11
CA LEU A 151 10.42 -19.32 -0.47
C LEU A 151 9.74 -20.03 0.71
N ILE A 152 9.48 -21.33 0.60
CA ILE A 152 8.96 -22.15 1.69
C ILE A 152 9.93 -22.09 2.89
N LYS A 153 11.22 -22.20 2.64
CA LYS A 153 12.26 -22.12 3.68
C LYS A 153 12.38 -20.71 4.27
N VAL A 154 12.45 -19.66 3.44
CA VAL A 154 12.56 -18.25 3.86
C VAL A 154 11.38 -17.83 4.73
N LEU A 155 10.19 -18.31 4.41
CA LEU A 155 8.95 -17.96 5.13
C LEU A 155 8.61 -18.97 6.22
N ASP A 156 9.46 -19.99 6.44
CA ASP A 156 9.27 -21.02 7.47
C ASP A 156 7.84 -21.60 7.43
N ILE A 157 7.45 -22.12 6.25
CA ILE A 157 6.11 -22.66 6.01
C ILE A 157 6.10 -24.16 6.24
N ASP A 158 5.24 -24.61 7.12
CA ASP A 158 4.89 -26.02 7.22
C ASP A 158 3.77 -26.34 6.23
N LEU A 159 4.06 -27.18 5.26
CA LEU A 159 3.14 -27.58 4.19
C LEU A 159 1.90 -28.30 4.68
N SER A 160 1.94 -28.85 5.90
CA SER A 160 0.79 -29.51 6.54
C SER A 160 -0.24 -28.53 7.08
N TRP A 161 0.05 -27.24 7.21
CA TRP A 161 -0.89 -26.27 7.74
C TRP A 161 -2.22 -26.29 6.99
N ARG A 162 -3.31 -26.35 7.74
CA ARG A 162 -4.67 -26.28 7.22
C ARG A 162 -5.15 -24.82 7.29
N MET A 163 -5.46 -24.21 6.16
CA MET A 163 -5.74 -22.77 6.08
C MET A 163 -6.92 -22.31 6.93
N HIS A 164 -7.93 -23.14 7.14
CA HIS A 164 -9.05 -22.83 8.03
C HIS A 164 -8.68 -22.82 9.53
N LYS A 165 -7.62 -23.55 9.92
CA LYS A 165 -7.09 -23.61 11.30
C LYS A 165 -5.84 -22.76 11.51
N ALA A 166 -5.22 -22.27 10.43
CA ALA A 166 -3.98 -21.53 10.50
C ALA A 166 -4.17 -20.18 11.23
N SER A 167 -3.15 -19.76 11.96
CA SER A 167 -3.07 -18.42 12.56
C SER A 167 -2.98 -17.35 11.48
N ASP A 168 -3.20 -16.06 11.83
CA ASP A 168 -3.10 -14.95 10.89
C ASP A 168 -1.67 -14.85 10.33
N GLY A 169 -0.64 -15.04 11.18
CA GLY A 169 0.76 -15.08 10.74
C GLY A 169 1.06 -16.24 9.78
N GLN A 170 0.57 -17.45 10.05
CA GLN A 170 0.72 -18.59 9.15
C GLN A 170 0.05 -18.34 7.80
N ARG A 171 -1.18 -17.83 7.79
CA ARG A 171 -1.88 -17.43 6.56
C ARG A 171 -1.11 -16.37 5.80
N ARG A 172 -0.57 -15.38 6.52
CA ARG A 172 0.23 -14.31 5.91
C ARG A 172 1.49 -14.83 5.22
N ARG A 173 2.20 -15.76 5.85
CA ARG A 173 3.38 -16.41 5.25
C ARG A 173 3.01 -17.13 3.94
N VAL A 174 1.93 -17.92 3.93
CA VAL A 174 1.45 -18.59 2.71
C VAL A 174 1.03 -17.59 1.63
N GLN A 175 0.35 -16.51 1.98
CA GLN A 175 -0.05 -15.46 1.06
C GLN A 175 1.17 -14.80 0.41
N ILE A 176 2.18 -14.42 1.20
CA ILE A 176 3.42 -13.83 0.69
C ILE A 176 4.14 -14.82 -0.22
N CYS A 177 4.26 -16.09 0.18
CA CYS A 177 4.83 -17.14 -0.62
C CYS A 177 4.16 -17.20 -2.00
N MET A 178 2.84 -17.34 -2.04
CA MET A 178 2.09 -17.42 -3.30
C MET A 178 2.31 -16.20 -4.21
N GLY A 179 2.37 -15.01 -3.63
CA GLY A 179 2.61 -13.78 -4.38
C GLY A 179 4.04 -13.64 -4.92
N LEU A 180 5.01 -14.35 -4.33
CA LEU A 180 6.42 -14.33 -4.74
C LEU A 180 6.83 -15.55 -5.58
N LEU A 181 5.96 -16.55 -5.76
CA LEU A 181 6.28 -17.78 -6.52
C LEU A 181 6.69 -17.49 -7.97
N ARG A 182 6.01 -16.58 -8.64
CA ARG A 182 6.40 -16.13 -9.98
C ARG A 182 7.51 -15.10 -9.90
N SER A 183 8.43 -15.12 -10.85
CA SER A 183 9.44 -14.07 -10.96
C SER A 183 8.79 -12.75 -11.34
N PHE A 184 9.21 -11.67 -10.70
CA PHE A 184 8.72 -10.33 -10.96
C PHE A 184 9.86 -9.40 -11.39
N LYS A 185 9.50 -8.31 -12.05
CA LYS A 185 10.40 -7.19 -12.34
C LYS A 185 10.08 -5.98 -11.49
N VAL A 186 8.80 -5.77 -11.17
CA VAL A 186 8.34 -4.75 -10.24
C VAL A 186 7.48 -5.39 -9.17
N LEU A 187 7.84 -5.16 -7.90
CA LEU A 187 7.12 -5.66 -6.74
C LEU A 187 6.65 -4.52 -5.86
N LEU A 188 5.36 -4.50 -5.60
CA LEU A 188 4.70 -3.52 -4.75
C LEU A 188 4.23 -4.18 -3.46
N LEU A 189 4.70 -3.68 -2.32
CA LEU A 189 4.46 -4.24 -1.00
C LEU A 189 3.74 -3.22 -0.12
N ASP A 190 2.54 -3.54 0.34
CA ASP A 190 1.72 -2.67 1.17
C ASP A 190 1.45 -3.33 2.52
N GLU A 191 2.20 -2.92 3.55
CA GLU A 191 2.08 -3.38 4.94
C GLU A 191 2.14 -4.91 5.11
N ILE A 192 3.00 -5.59 4.34
CA ILE A 192 2.99 -7.06 4.26
C ILE A 192 3.58 -7.78 5.48
N THR A 193 4.38 -7.09 6.30
CA THR A 193 5.14 -7.74 7.39
C THR A 193 4.51 -7.57 8.77
N VAL A 194 3.30 -7.02 8.86
CA VAL A 194 2.63 -6.73 10.15
C VAL A 194 2.49 -8.00 11.01
N ASP A 195 2.10 -9.12 10.39
CA ASP A 195 1.81 -10.37 11.09
C ASP A 195 3.00 -11.36 11.08
N LEU A 196 4.19 -10.91 10.66
CA LEU A 196 5.40 -11.74 10.64
C LEU A 196 6.21 -11.53 11.92
N ASP A 197 6.75 -12.63 12.42
CA ASP A 197 7.78 -12.56 13.46
C ASP A 197 9.10 -11.97 12.93
N VAL A 198 9.99 -11.65 13.87
CA VAL A 198 11.25 -10.93 13.58
C VAL A 198 12.17 -11.74 12.64
N LEU A 199 12.26 -13.06 12.82
CA LEU A 199 13.18 -13.90 12.03
C LEU A 199 12.69 -14.04 10.60
N VAL A 200 11.43 -14.40 10.40
CA VAL A 200 10.84 -14.54 9.05
C VAL A 200 10.86 -13.20 8.32
N ARG A 201 10.64 -12.08 9.02
CA ARG A 201 10.76 -10.74 8.44
C ARG A 201 12.18 -10.47 7.95
N ALA A 202 13.19 -10.76 8.76
CA ALA A 202 14.58 -10.55 8.41
C ALA A 202 14.98 -11.39 7.18
N ASP A 203 14.59 -12.67 7.16
CA ASP A 203 14.88 -13.57 6.04
C ASP A 203 14.14 -13.16 4.76
N LEU A 204 12.89 -12.71 4.87
CA LEU A 204 12.14 -12.15 3.74
C LEU A 204 12.83 -10.89 3.18
N LEU A 205 13.24 -9.95 4.02
CA LEU A 205 13.93 -8.73 3.59
C LEU A 205 15.26 -9.06 2.90
N LYS A 206 16.01 -10.04 3.40
CA LYS A 206 17.23 -10.54 2.77
C LYS A 206 16.96 -11.17 1.40
N TYR A 207 15.92 -11.98 1.29
CA TYR A 207 15.48 -12.56 0.02
C TYR A 207 15.09 -11.47 -0.99
N LEU A 208 14.31 -10.49 -0.58
CA LEU A 208 13.90 -9.38 -1.45
C LEU A 208 15.09 -8.52 -1.91
N ARG A 209 16.09 -8.31 -1.05
CA ARG A 209 17.35 -7.65 -1.43
C ARG A 209 18.07 -8.43 -2.51
N LYS A 210 18.20 -9.74 -2.37
CA LYS A 210 18.81 -10.63 -3.37
C LYS A 210 18.08 -10.54 -4.72
N GLU A 211 16.75 -10.53 -4.75
CA GLU A 211 15.97 -10.35 -5.98
C GLU A 211 16.31 -9.05 -6.73
N CYS A 212 16.55 -7.95 -6.00
CA CYS A 212 16.95 -6.68 -6.59
C CYS A 212 18.39 -6.71 -7.11
N GLU A 213 19.32 -7.25 -6.32
CA GLU A 213 20.75 -7.26 -6.62
C GLU A 213 21.10 -8.23 -7.75
N GLU A 214 20.51 -9.44 -7.76
CA GLU A 214 20.81 -10.47 -8.73
C GLU A 214 19.93 -10.44 -9.98
N ARG A 215 18.66 -10.05 -9.85
CA ARG A 215 17.68 -10.12 -10.96
C ARG A 215 17.24 -8.74 -11.46
N GLY A 216 17.75 -7.67 -10.85
CA GLY A 216 17.43 -6.31 -11.22
C GLY A 216 15.96 -5.95 -10.97
N ALA A 217 15.29 -6.61 -10.03
CA ALA A 217 13.92 -6.25 -9.67
C ALA A 217 13.87 -4.88 -8.99
N ALA A 218 12.83 -4.09 -9.24
CA ALA A 218 12.54 -2.88 -8.49
C ALA A 218 11.44 -3.16 -7.46
N ILE A 219 11.64 -2.72 -6.22
CA ILE A 219 10.68 -2.93 -5.14
C ILE A 219 10.25 -1.60 -4.54
N ILE A 220 8.94 -1.41 -4.38
CA ILE A 220 8.37 -0.30 -3.61
C ILE A 220 7.67 -0.90 -2.40
N TYR A 221 8.14 -0.56 -1.22
CA TYR A 221 7.63 -1.08 0.03
C TYR A 221 7.09 0.03 0.92
N ALA A 222 5.78 0.04 1.16
CA ALA A 222 5.14 0.89 2.15
C ALA A 222 4.97 0.13 3.47
N THR A 223 5.50 0.68 4.55
CA THR A 223 5.35 0.11 5.89
C THR A 223 5.51 1.19 6.96
N HIS A 224 4.96 0.91 8.13
CA HIS A 224 5.19 1.67 9.36
C HIS A 224 6.09 0.91 10.36
N ILE A 225 6.58 -0.28 10.00
CA ILE A 225 7.48 -1.10 10.81
C ILE A 225 8.89 -0.98 10.23
N PHE A 226 9.82 -0.44 11.00
CA PHE A 226 11.18 -0.14 10.56
C PHE A 226 12.22 -1.17 10.99
N ASP A 227 11.82 -2.21 11.74
CA ASP A 227 12.74 -3.26 12.19
C ASP A 227 13.37 -3.96 10.98
N GLY A 228 14.71 -3.99 10.95
CA GLY A 228 15.49 -4.57 9.86
C GLY A 228 15.59 -3.73 8.59
N LEU A 229 15.05 -2.51 8.57
CA LEU A 229 15.07 -1.63 7.40
C LEU A 229 16.17 -0.57 7.41
N GLU A 230 17.02 -0.48 8.44
CA GLU A 230 18.05 0.58 8.56
C GLU A 230 18.95 0.71 7.33
N ASP A 231 19.34 -0.42 6.71
CA ASP A 231 20.23 -0.48 5.53
C ASP A 231 19.59 -1.20 4.36
N TRP A 232 18.31 -1.52 4.45
CA TRP A 232 17.62 -2.29 3.42
C TRP A 232 17.26 -1.45 2.18
N PRO A 233 16.66 -0.25 2.30
CA PRO A 233 16.26 0.54 1.15
C PRO A 233 17.46 1.16 0.44
N SER A 234 17.37 1.31 -0.86
CA SER A 234 18.28 2.15 -1.65
C SER A 234 17.86 3.61 -1.65
N HIS A 235 16.53 3.84 -1.63
CA HIS A 235 15.92 5.16 -1.65
C HIS A 235 14.77 5.27 -0.65
N ILE A 236 14.59 6.48 -0.14
CA ILE A 236 13.45 6.84 0.70
C ILE A 236 12.56 7.81 -0.07
N VAL A 237 11.26 7.51 -0.10
CA VAL A 237 10.19 8.39 -0.61
C VAL A 237 9.32 8.79 0.56
N TYR A 238 9.30 10.08 0.89
CA TYR A 238 8.41 10.62 1.92
C TYR A 238 7.24 11.32 1.29
N VAL A 239 6.03 10.89 1.63
CA VAL A 239 4.76 11.43 1.14
C VAL A 239 3.99 12.08 2.28
N ALA A 240 3.61 13.33 2.12
CA ALA A 240 2.72 14.03 3.03
C ALA A 240 1.68 14.84 2.25
N HIS A 241 0.44 14.81 2.73
CA HIS A 241 -0.69 15.53 2.10
C HIS A 241 -0.89 15.19 0.61
N GLY A 242 -0.63 13.96 0.22
CA GLY A 242 -0.76 13.52 -1.18
C GLY A 242 0.37 13.98 -2.11
N LYS A 243 1.40 14.65 -1.59
CA LYS A 243 2.52 15.17 -2.37
C LYS A 243 3.82 14.47 -2.00
N LEU A 244 4.69 14.34 -3.00
CA LEU A 244 6.08 13.94 -2.77
C LEU A 244 6.80 15.08 -2.02
N GLN A 245 7.27 14.78 -0.82
CA GLN A 245 8.04 15.74 -0.01
C GLN A 245 9.54 15.54 -0.19
N LEU A 246 9.95 14.28 -0.37
CA LEU A 246 11.35 13.92 -0.47
C LEU A 246 11.51 12.61 -1.24
N PHE A 247 12.48 12.58 -2.15
CA PHE A 247 12.97 11.39 -2.82
C PHE A 247 14.50 11.44 -2.84
N LEU A 248 15.13 10.65 -1.98
CA LEU A 248 16.58 10.66 -1.83
C LEU A 248 17.16 9.25 -1.63
N PRO A 249 18.41 9.02 -2.08
CA PRO A 249 19.17 7.83 -1.69
C PRO A 249 19.34 7.75 -0.17
N LEU A 250 19.30 6.53 0.38
CA LEU A 250 19.44 6.29 1.81
C LEU A 250 20.72 6.92 2.43
N PRO A 251 21.91 6.82 1.81
CA PRO A 251 23.11 7.46 2.35
C PRO A 251 22.93 8.97 2.59
N LYS A 252 22.33 9.66 1.62
CA LYS A 252 22.08 11.10 1.72
C LYS A 252 21.09 11.45 2.84
N VAL A 253 20.07 10.61 3.06
CA VAL A 253 19.13 10.77 4.20
C VAL A 253 19.85 10.60 5.53
N LYS A 254 20.77 9.64 5.64
CA LYS A 254 21.58 9.43 6.84
C LYS A 254 22.54 10.59 7.11
N GLU A 255 23.20 11.12 6.09
CA GLU A 255 24.06 12.31 6.21
C GLU A 255 23.30 13.54 6.70
N MET A 256 22.08 13.77 6.18
CA MET A 256 21.28 14.92 6.55
C MET A 256 20.77 14.88 7.99
N SER A 257 20.52 13.69 8.53
CA SER A 257 19.84 13.54 9.81
C SER A 257 20.77 13.18 10.97
N ASN A 258 21.90 12.52 10.71
CA ASN A 258 22.78 11.89 11.73
C ASN A 258 22.02 11.00 12.73
N LEU A 259 20.85 10.51 12.36
CA LEU A 259 19.95 9.71 13.18
C LEU A 259 19.69 8.35 12.50
N SER A 260 19.17 7.38 13.26
CA SER A 260 18.64 6.16 12.66
C SER A 260 17.46 6.48 11.72
N LEU A 261 17.22 5.62 10.73
CA LEU A 261 16.12 5.79 9.77
C LEU A 261 14.78 5.98 10.47
N MET A 262 14.50 5.16 11.48
CA MET A 262 13.28 5.25 12.27
C MET A 262 13.11 6.62 12.93
N ARG A 263 14.19 7.15 13.56
CA ARG A 263 14.17 8.47 14.22
C ARG A 263 14.00 9.60 13.22
N THR A 264 14.62 9.50 12.07
CA THR A 264 14.48 10.47 10.97
C THR A 264 13.04 10.56 10.50
N VAL A 265 12.42 9.41 10.23
CA VAL A 265 11.00 9.35 9.81
C VAL A 265 10.09 9.85 10.94
N GLU A 266 10.35 9.48 12.19
CA GLU A 266 9.61 10.00 13.35
C GLU A 266 9.62 11.54 13.40
N CYS A 267 10.78 12.17 13.18
CA CYS A 267 10.90 13.63 13.13
C CYS A 267 10.04 14.24 12.03
N TRP A 268 10.06 13.65 10.82
CA TRP A 268 9.22 14.12 9.71
C TRP A 268 7.73 14.02 10.02
N LEU A 269 7.29 12.88 10.57
CA LEU A 269 5.88 12.67 10.93
C LEU A 269 5.41 13.59 12.07
N ARG A 270 6.27 13.88 13.06
CA ARG A 270 5.97 14.84 14.12
C ARG A 270 5.80 16.25 13.57
N LYS A 271 6.70 16.68 12.68
CA LYS A 271 6.59 17.97 11.99
C LYS A 271 5.31 18.07 11.17
N GLU A 272 4.99 17.06 10.36
CA GLU A 272 3.74 17.00 9.59
C GLU A 272 2.50 17.12 10.49
N LYS A 273 2.50 16.43 11.63
CA LYS A 273 1.39 16.48 12.60
C LYS A 273 1.21 17.89 13.19
N GLU A 274 2.30 18.56 13.53
CA GLU A 274 2.26 19.92 14.08
C GLU A 274 1.81 20.92 13.00
N ASP A 275 2.33 20.84 11.78
CA ASP A 275 1.88 21.68 10.65
C ASP A 275 0.37 21.52 10.38
N ARG A 276 -0.14 20.29 10.49
CA ARG A 276 -1.57 19.99 10.35
C ARG A 276 -2.37 20.65 11.45
N ARG A 277 -1.89 20.61 12.70
CA ARG A 277 -2.53 21.25 13.86
C ARG A 277 -2.60 22.76 13.70
N ILE A 278 -1.48 23.39 13.30
CA ILE A 278 -1.42 24.84 13.05
C ILE A 278 -2.39 25.27 11.96
N ARG A 279 -2.46 24.50 10.85
CA ARG A 279 -3.41 24.79 9.76
C ARG A 279 -4.86 24.66 10.20
N GLN A 280 -5.19 23.70 11.07
CA GLN A 280 -6.54 23.55 11.63
C GLN A 280 -6.90 24.70 12.55
N GLN A 281 -5.98 25.15 13.42
CA GLN A 281 -6.18 26.29 14.30
C GLN A 281 -6.43 27.59 13.52
N ARG A 282 -5.63 27.83 12.46
CA ARG A 282 -5.83 29.00 11.58
C ARG A 282 -7.17 28.99 10.85
N LYS A 283 -7.70 27.83 10.50
CA LYS A 283 -9.04 27.72 9.90
C LYS A 283 -10.15 27.95 10.92
N GLY A 284 -9.97 27.52 12.17
CA GLY A 284 -10.93 27.75 13.25
C GLY A 284 -11.00 29.21 13.72
N SER A 285 -9.88 29.96 13.66
CA SER A 285 -9.83 31.35 14.02
C SER A 285 -10.29 32.33 12.91
N GLY A 286 -10.41 31.85 11.66
CA GLY A 286 -10.90 32.63 10.52
C GLY A 286 -12.42 32.72 10.39
N LEU A 287 -13.18 32.06 11.27
CA LEU A 287 -14.65 32.07 11.25
C LEU A 287 -15.28 33.20 12.07
N SER A 288 -14.49 34.13 12.63
CA SER A 288 -15.03 35.25 13.44
C SER A 288 -15.01 36.63 12.75
N VAL A 289 -14.76 36.72 11.46
CA VAL A 289 -14.82 38.00 10.73
C VAL A 289 -15.59 37.83 9.43
N PHE A 290 -16.88 37.55 9.53
CA PHE A 290 -17.89 37.90 8.53
C PHE A 290 -19.20 38.15 9.25
N GLU A 291 -19.31 39.32 9.85
CA GLU A 291 -20.58 39.98 10.06
C GLU A 291 -21.06 40.61 8.75
N THR A 292 -22.32 40.30 8.43
CA THR A 292 -23.25 41.11 7.60
C THR A 292 -22.94 41.25 6.11
N ALA A 293 -23.44 40.32 5.34
CA ALA A 293 -24.24 40.65 4.16
C ALA A 293 -25.32 39.56 4.02
N ALA A 294 -26.52 39.94 4.25
CA ALA A 294 -27.71 39.12 4.04
C ALA A 294 -27.80 38.81 2.53
N ASP A 295 -27.73 37.55 2.18
CA ASP A 295 -28.23 37.03 0.91
C ASP A 295 -29.00 35.74 1.20
N ASP A 296 -30.31 35.85 1.02
CA ASP A 296 -31.31 34.78 1.16
C ASP A 296 -31.14 33.79 0.03
N SER A 297 -30.26 32.81 0.24
CA SER A 297 -30.20 31.62 -0.60
C SER A 297 -30.40 30.39 0.29
N PRO A 298 -31.27 29.43 -0.06
CA PRO A 298 -31.53 28.29 0.78
C PRO A 298 -30.29 27.43 0.92
N VAL A 299 -29.86 27.21 2.16
CA VAL A 299 -28.79 26.24 2.51
C VAL A 299 -29.27 24.86 2.13
N ILE A 300 -28.77 24.35 1.03
CA ILE A 300 -28.88 22.93 0.69
C ILE A 300 -27.91 22.21 1.65
N GLU A 301 -28.43 21.60 2.68
CA GLU A 301 -27.68 20.65 3.52
C GLU A 301 -27.12 19.56 2.62
N ALA A 302 -25.80 19.45 2.56
CA ALA A 302 -25.13 18.36 1.87
C ALA A 302 -25.55 17.04 2.53
N PRO A 303 -26.01 16.04 1.76
CA PRO A 303 -26.36 14.74 2.31
C PRO A 303 -25.17 14.12 3.01
N GLY A 304 -25.38 13.70 4.25
CA GLY A 304 -24.35 13.11 5.11
C GLY A 304 -23.56 12.02 4.39
N ARG A 305 -22.26 11.99 4.61
CA ARG A 305 -21.34 10.99 4.05
C ARG A 305 -21.86 9.58 4.36
N ILE A 306 -22.41 8.91 3.37
CA ILE A 306 -22.64 7.47 3.42
C ILE A 306 -21.29 6.80 3.27
N LEU A 307 -20.73 6.35 4.38
CA LEU A 307 -19.55 5.51 4.38
C LEU A 307 -19.93 4.14 3.82
N ASN A 308 -19.64 3.93 2.54
CA ASN A 308 -19.88 2.68 1.84
C ASN A 308 -18.78 1.66 2.19
N ASN A 309 -18.75 1.23 3.46
CA ASN A 309 -18.02 0.02 3.86
C ASN A 309 -19.01 -1.13 3.69
N GLY A 310 -18.61 -2.29 3.19
CA GLY A 310 -19.45 -3.47 2.98
C GLY A 310 -20.21 -3.99 4.23
N TRP A 311 -20.25 -3.22 5.31
CA TRP A 311 -21.01 -3.40 6.54
C TRP A 311 -22.23 -2.50 6.63
N ALA A 312 -22.58 -1.80 5.56
CA ALA A 312 -23.61 -0.76 5.56
C ALA A 312 -25.00 -1.28 5.97
N ALA A 313 -25.35 -2.51 5.63
CA ALA A 313 -26.69 -3.06 5.93
C ALA A 313 -26.99 -3.16 7.44
N GLY A 314 -26.00 -3.53 8.25
CA GLY A 314 -26.17 -3.64 9.71
C GLY A 314 -26.11 -2.30 10.46
N ARG A 315 -25.43 -1.30 9.91
CA ARG A 315 -25.28 0.02 10.55
C ARG A 315 -26.34 1.03 10.12
N LEU A 316 -26.90 0.90 8.93
CA LEU A 316 -28.02 1.73 8.49
C LEU A 316 -29.24 1.55 9.43
N HIS A 317 -29.46 0.34 9.96
CA HIS A 317 -30.53 0.11 10.93
C HIS A 317 -30.32 0.84 12.26
N SER A 318 -29.09 1.01 12.72
CA SER A 318 -28.79 1.70 13.97
C SER A 318 -28.79 3.22 13.87
N THR A 319 -28.65 3.77 12.64
CA THR A 319 -28.59 5.22 12.42
C THR A 319 -29.96 5.81 12.05
N VAL A 320 -30.85 5.01 11.49
CA VAL A 320 -32.22 5.44 11.08
C VAL A 320 -33.25 5.08 12.13
N ALA A 321 -33.01 4.07 12.97
CA ALA A 321 -33.89 3.73 14.07
C ALA A 321 -33.49 4.56 15.30
N GLY A 322 -34.23 5.63 15.55
CA GLY A 322 -34.17 6.34 16.85
C GLY A 322 -34.43 5.36 18.01
N PRO A 323 -34.07 5.73 19.24
CA PRO A 323 -34.08 4.87 20.42
C PRO A 323 -35.42 4.20 20.77
N ASN A 324 -36.50 4.56 20.09
CA ASN A 324 -37.82 4.02 20.34
C ASN A 324 -38.24 2.81 19.48
N ASN A 325 -37.41 2.35 18.52
CA ASN A 325 -37.75 1.23 17.62
C ASN A 325 -37.20 -0.13 18.07
N TYR A 326 -36.60 -0.21 19.25
CA TYR A 326 -36.09 -1.50 19.78
C TYR A 326 -37.16 -2.46 20.25
N LYS A 327 -38.43 -2.07 20.31
CA LYS A 327 -39.54 -2.96 20.73
C LYS A 327 -40.02 -3.94 19.65
N GLY A 328 -39.63 -3.76 18.39
CA GLY A 328 -40.10 -4.63 17.29
C GLY A 328 -39.27 -5.91 17.06
N THR A 329 -38.02 -5.94 17.51
CA THR A 329 -37.08 -7.03 17.16
C THR A 329 -37.05 -8.19 18.18
N LEU A 330 -37.66 -8.02 19.33
CA LEU A 330 -37.72 -9.04 20.39
C LEU A 330 -38.88 -10.05 20.23
N MET A 331 -39.80 -9.83 19.29
CA MET A 331 -40.96 -10.72 19.10
C MET A 331 -40.73 -11.91 18.17
N TYR A 332 -39.60 -12.01 17.48
CA TYR A 332 -39.34 -13.13 16.55
C TYR A 332 -38.47 -14.26 17.10
N LYS A 333 -38.15 -14.24 18.41
CA LYS A 333 -37.27 -15.27 19.02
C LYS A 333 -37.96 -16.30 19.90
N VAL A 334 -39.28 -16.36 19.92
CA VAL A 334 -40.02 -17.30 20.78
C VAL A 334 -41.05 -18.12 19.98
N LYS A 335 -40.67 -18.69 18.84
CA LYS A 335 -41.54 -19.68 18.18
C LYS A 335 -40.74 -20.69 17.33
N ILE A 336 -39.70 -21.28 17.90
CA ILE A 336 -39.18 -22.58 17.45
C ILE A 336 -38.78 -23.36 18.67
N SER A 337 -39.74 -24.00 19.31
CA SER A 337 -39.59 -25.20 20.08
C SER A 337 -40.99 -25.84 20.27
N ARG A 338 -41.31 -26.69 19.35
CA ARG A 338 -41.99 -27.95 19.53
C ARG A 338 -41.96 -28.75 18.24
#